data_a0cc6357f1ad55272fcb3cc6b2d6f21e
#
_entry.id   a0cc6357f1ad55272fcb3cc6b2d6f21e
#
_cell.length_a   1.000
_cell.length_b   1.000
_cell.length_c   1.000
_cell.angle_alpha   90.00
_cell.angle_beta   90.00
_cell.angle_gamma   90.00
#
_symmetry.space_group_name_H-M   'P 1'
#
loop_
_entity.id
_entity.type
_entity.pdbx_description
1 polymer ?
#
loop_
_entity_poly.entity_id
_entity_poly.type
_entity_poly.pdbx_seq_one_letter_code
_entity_poly.pdbx_strand_id
1 'polypeptide(L)'
;MTGKTLDSRYEIIKKIGSGGMADVYMAKDILLDRIVAVKILHSNFAEDNDFIVRFRHEAQSAGKLTHPNIVGIYDVGCDGDIHYIVMEYVEGETLKQYIQSHPNIPIDTAVRIAISIGNALEEAHANGIIHCDIKPHNILLTTNGKVKVTDFGIARAINSSTVI
;
A
#
# COMPACT_ATOMS: atom_id res chain seq x y z
N MET A 1 -10.25 -16.68 0.15
CA MET A 1 -8.84 -16.27 0.31
C MET A 1 -8.34 -16.52 1.73
N THR A 2 -9.11 -16.19 2.78
CA THR A 2 -8.77 -16.49 4.19
C THR A 2 -8.46 -17.97 4.40
N GLY A 3 -7.38 -18.27 5.13
CA GLY A 3 -6.87 -19.62 5.36
C GLY A 3 -5.99 -20.19 4.23
N LYS A 4 -5.85 -19.49 3.10
CA LYS A 4 -4.91 -19.86 2.04
C LYS A 4 -3.50 -19.39 2.41
N THR A 5 -2.49 -20.21 2.05
CA THR A 5 -1.07 -19.81 2.15
C THR A 5 -0.54 -19.58 0.73
N LEU A 6 0.00 -18.39 0.47
CA LEU A 6 0.63 -18.05 -0.79
C LEU A 6 2.11 -18.40 -0.74
N ASP A 7 2.62 -19.00 -1.83
CA ASP A 7 4.02 -19.44 -1.98
C ASP A 7 4.56 -20.23 -0.76
N SER A 8 3.68 -20.97 -0.08
CA SER A 8 4.00 -21.70 1.15
C SER A 8 4.59 -20.85 2.27
N ARG A 9 4.40 -19.51 2.22
CA ARG A 9 5.02 -18.55 3.13
C ARG A 9 4.04 -17.56 3.77
N TYR A 10 3.08 -17.04 3.02
CA TYR A 10 2.19 -15.99 3.52
C TYR A 10 0.80 -16.56 3.81
N GLU A 11 0.52 -16.86 5.08
CA GLU A 11 -0.77 -17.37 5.53
C GLU A 11 -1.78 -16.22 5.66
N ILE A 12 -2.83 -16.22 4.86
CA ILE A 12 -3.86 -15.19 4.83
C ILE A 12 -4.81 -15.34 6.02
N ILE A 13 -4.82 -14.35 6.91
CA ILE A 13 -5.60 -14.37 8.15
C ILE A 13 -6.99 -13.76 7.92
N LYS A 14 -7.07 -12.51 7.46
CA LYS A 14 -8.34 -11.80 7.24
C LYS A 14 -8.18 -10.66 6.24
N LYS A 15 -9.29 -10.31 5.57
CA LYS A 15 -9.34 -9.11 4.73
C LYS A 15 -9.41 -7.85 5.61
N ILE A 16 -8.59 -6.85 5.29
CA ILE A 16 -8.48 -5.57 6.00
C ILE A 16 -8.80 -4.36 5.13
N GLY A 17 -8.83 -4.51 3.82
CA GLY A 17 -9.15 -3.44 2.89
C GLY A 17 -9.66 -3.96 1.55
N SER A 18 -10.36 -3.11 0.81
CA SER A 18 -10.83 -3.38 -0.54
C SER A 18 -10.70 -2.13 -1.38
N GLY A 19 -10.13 -2.28 -2.56
CA GLY A 19 -9.98 -1.23 -3.55
C GLY A 19 -10.54 -1.65 -4.91
N GLY A 20 -10.49 -0.75 -5.88
CA GLY A 20 -11.04 -1.01 -7.22
C GLY A 20 -10.32 -2.13 -7.98
N MET A 21 -9.04 -2.36 -7.73
CA MET A 21 -8.23 -3.35 -8.45
C MET A 21 -7.61 -4.44 -7.60
N ALA A 22 -7.61 -4.27 -6.28
CA ALA A 22 -6.98 -5.21 -5.37
C ALA A 22 -7.66 -5.19 -4.00
N ASP A 23 -7.59 -6.31 -3.31
CA ASP A 23 -7.94 -6.45 -1.92
C ASP A 23 -6.69 -6.54 -1.06
N VAL A 24 -6.76 -6.00 0.17
CA VAL A 24 -5.66 -6.05 1.13
C VAL A 24 -6.03 -6.98 2.28
N TYR A 25 -5.12 -7.87 2.61
CA TYR A 25 -5.28 -8.86 3.68
C TYR A 25 -4.18 -8.72 4.73
N MET A 26 -4.55 -8.96 5.98
CA MET A 26 -3.59 -9.26 7.02
C MET A 26 -3.13 -10.71 6.85
N ALA A 27 -1.83 -10.94 6.88
CA ALA A 27 -1.25 -12.27 6.74
C ALA A 27 -0.09 -12.47 7.70
N LYS A 28 0.28 -13.72 7.92
CA LYS A 28 1.49 -14.11 8.65
C LYS A 28 2.57 -14.54 7.67
N ASP A 29 3.72 -13.89 7.70
CA ASP A 29 4.96 -14.40 7.08
C ASP A 29 5.50 -15.50 7.99
N ILE A 30 5.26 -16.76 7.59
CA ILE A 30 5.63 -17.95 8.40
C ILE A 30 7.15 -18.05 8.55
N LEU A 31 7.90 -17.65 7.52
CA LEU A 31 9.36 -17.76 7.50
C LEU A 31 10.02 -16.79 8.50
N LEU A 32 9.51 -15.56 8.59
CA LEU A 32 10.04 -14.51 9.45
C LEU A 32 9.24 -14.32 10.75
N ASP A 33 8.19 -15.14 10.95
CA ASP A 33 7.28 -15.12 12.11
C ASP A 33 6.75 -13.71 12.45
N ARG A 34 6.28 -13.00 11.44
CA ARG A 34 5.76 -11.63 11.58
C ARG A 34 4.44 -11.43 10.85
N ILE A 35 3.69 -10.41 11.28
CA ILE A 35 2.47 -9.97 10.59
C ILE A 35 2.85 -9.02 9.46
N VAL A 36 2.21 -9.20 8.31
CA VAL A 36 2.38 -8.41 7.10
C VAL A 36 1.02 -8.06 6.50
N ALA A 37 0.97 -7.05 5.64
CA ALA A 37 -0.16 -6.80 4.76
C ALA A 37 0.15 -7.40 3.38
N VAL A 38 -0.83 -8.06 2.78
CA VAL A 38 -0.72 -8.63 1.44
C VAL A 38 -1.80 -8.04 0.56
N LYS A 39 -1.40 -7.30 -0.47
CA LYS A 39 -2.27 -6.73 -1.48
C LYS A 39 -2.37 -7.70 -2.65
N ILE A 40 -3.58 -8.21 -2.91
CA ILE A 40 -3.86 -9.23 -3.92
C ILE A 40 -4.66 -8.60 -5.06
N LEU A 41 -4.13 -8.71 -6.28
CA LEU A 41 -4.77 -8.22 -7.48
C LEU A 41 -6.06 -9.00 -7.77
N HIS A 42 -7.14 -8.33 -8.16
CA HIS A 42 -8.36 -8.98 -8.58
C HIS A 42 -8.15 -9.76 -9.88
N SER A 43 -8.81 -10.90 -10.04
CA SER A 43 -8.64 -11.81 -11.18
C SER A 43 -8.90 -11.17 -12.54
N ASN A 44 -9.84 -10.22 -12.63
CA ASN A 44 -10.13 -9.49 -13.87
C ASN A 44 -8.95 -8.64 -14.39
N PHE A 45 -8.03 -8.23 -13.53
CA PHE A 45 -6.79 -7.55 -13.89
C PHE A 45 -5.61 -8.51 -14.04
N ALA A 46 -5.72 -9.73 -13.49
CA ALA A 46 -4.70 -10.76 -13.58
C ALA A 46 -4.64 -11.45 -14.97
N GLU A 47 -5.60 -11.19 -15.85
CA GLU A 47 -5.60 -11.64 -17.25
C GLU A 47 -4.90 -10.67 -18.21
N ASP A 48 -4.62 -9.43 -17.76
CA ASP A 48 -3.94 -8.40 -18.54
C ASP A 48 -2.44 -8.38 -18.22
N ASN A 49 -1.64 -8.94 -19.12
CA ASN A 49 -0.18 -9.01 -18.96
C ASN A 49 0.48 -7.64 -18.81
N ASP A 50 0.00 -6.62 -19.53
CA ASP A 50 0.55 -5.27 -19.43
C ASP A 50 0.27 -4.67 -18.05
N PHE A 51 -0.90 -4.98 -17.50
CA PHE A 51 -1.26 -4.55 -16.16
C PHE A 51 -0.40 -5.25 -15.08
N ILE A 52 -0.19 -6.56 -15.20
CA ILE A 52 0.66 -7.33 -14.29
C ILE A 52 2.10 -6.81 -14.28
N VAL A 53 2.67 -6.57 -15.47
CA VAL A 53 4.04 -6.04 -15.59
C VAL A 53 4.16 -4.68 -14.91
N ARG A 54 3.21 -3.78 -15.12
CA ARG A 54 3.19 -2.46 -14.46
C ARG A 54 3.04 -2.58 -12.95
N PHE A 55 2.10 -3.41 -12.48
CA PHE A 55 1.88 -3.66 -11.06
C PHE A 55 3.16 -4.13 -10.35
N ARG A 56 3.88 -5.07 -10.96
CA ARG A 56 5.16 -5.57 -10.45
C ARG A 56 6.25 -4.50 -10.48
N HIS A 57 6.39 -3.81 -11.61
CA HIS A 57 7.43 -2.80 -11.78
C HIS A 57 7.26 -1.62 -10.81
N GLU A 58 6.04 -1.16 -10.61
CA GLU A 58 5.75 -0.09 -9.66
C GLU A 58 6.01 -0.51 -8.22
N ALA A 59 5.60 -1.74 -7.84
CA ALA A 59 5.90 -2.28 -6.53
C ALA A 59 7.41 -2.45 -6.29
N GLN A 60 8.18 -2.90 -7.29
CA GLN A 60 9.63 -2.99 -7.22
C GLN A 60 10.30 -1.62 -7.09
N SER A 61 9.77 -0.60 -7.77
CA SER A 61 10.29 0.77 -7.67
C SER A 61 10.02 1.35 -6.28
N ALA A 62 8.79 1.23 -5.79
CA ALA A 62 8.44 1.66 -4.43
C ALA A 62 9.15 0.84 -3.34
N GLY A 63 9.52 -0.41 -3.62
CA GLY A 63 10.29 -1.27 -2.72
C GLY A 63 11.70 -0.77 -2.41
N LYS A 64 12.21 0.20 -3.19
CA LYS A 64 13.49 0.87 -2.90
C LYS A 64 13.37 1.96 -1.84
N LEU A 65 12.16 2.41 -1.54
CA LEU A 65 11.92 3.46 -0.56
C LEU A 65 11.96 2.89 0.86
N THR A 66 12.78 3.49 1.70
CA THR A 66 12.85 3.19 3.14
C THR A 66 12.76 4.50 3.91
N HIS A 67 11.60 4.74 4.52
CA HIS A 67 11.36 5.96 5.28
C HIS A 67 10.29 5.72 6.36
N PRO A 68 10.38 6.32 7.55
CA PRO A 68 9.41 6.12 8.63
C PRO A 68 7.97 6.54 8.27
N ASN A 69 7.80 7.45 7.32
CA ASN A 69 6.49 7.90 6.85
C ASN A 69 6.05 7.23 5.53
N ILE A 70 6.69 6.14 5.12
CA ILE A 70 6.31 5.34 3.95
C ILE A 70 6.06 3.90 4.40
N VAL A 71 4.98 3.30 3.89
CA VAL A 71 4.72 1.86 4.07
C VAL A 71 5.75 1.07 3.27
N GLY A 72 6.56 0.27 3.96
CA GLY A 72 7.60 -0.52 3.33
C GLY A 72 7.02 -1.67 2.49
N ILE A 73 7.56 -1.89 1.30
CA ILE A 73 7.28 -3.08 0.48
C ILE A 73 8.36 -4.12 0.78
N TYR A 74 7.93 -5.35 1.06
CA TYR A 74 8.81 -6.43 1.46
C TYR A 74 9.03 -7.45 0.35
N ASP A 75 8.00 -7.72 -0.47
CA ASP A 75 8.06 -8.75 -1.50
C ASP A 75 7.01 -8.53 -2.59
N VAL A 76 7.23 -9.13 -3.75
CA VAL A 76 6.28 -9.15 -4.87
C VAL A 76 6.28 -10.56 -5.45
N GLY A 77 5.12 -11.21 -5.47
CA GLY A 77 5.02 -12.61 -5.86
C GLY A 77 3.84 -12.94 -6.76
N CYS A 78 3.82 -14.21 -7.16
CA CYS A 78 2.73 -14.81 -7.93
C CYS A 78 2.60 -16.29 -7.56
N ASP A 79 1.46 -16.66 -7.01
CA ASP A 79 1.12 -18.06 -6.69
C ASP A 79 0.00 -18.53 -7.62
N GLY A 80 0.36 -19.31 -8.66
CA GLY A 80 -0.52 -19.59 -9.79
C GLY A 80 -0.91 -18.29 -10.51
N ASP A 81 -2.20 -17.99 -10.56
CA ASP A 81 -2.75 -16.77 -11.17
C ASP A 81 -2.94 -15.63 -10.17
N ILE A 82 -2.47 -15.78 -8.93
CA ILE A 82 -2.64 -14.81 -7.86
C ILE A 82 -1.41 -13.91 -7.77
N HIS A 83 -1.49 -12.70 -8.32
CA HIS A 83 -0.46 -11.69 -8.19
C HIS A 83 -0.64 -10.92 -6.90
N TYR A 84 0.45 -10.75 -6.14
CA TYR A 84 0.39 -10.10 -4.83
C TYR A 84 1.64 -9.26 -4.52
N ILE A 85 1.46 -8.30 -3.62
CA ILE A 85 2.52 -7.47 -3.03
C ILE A 85 2.46 -7.67 -1.52
N VAL A 86 3.58 -7.95 -0.90
CA VAL A 86 3.73 -8.03 0.55
C VAL A 86 4.33 -6.74 1.06
N MET A 87 3.70 -6.16 2.07
CA MET A 87 4.10 -4.86 2.61
C MET A 87 3.98 -4.82 4.14
N GLU A 88 4.51 -3.79 4.72
CA GLU A 88 4.39 -3.49 6.13
C GLU A 88 2.91 -3.48 6.55
N TYR A 89 2.59 -4.25 7.60
CA TYR A 89 1.29 -4.15 8.24
C TYR A 89 1.28 -2.94 9.18
N VAL A 90 0.35 -2.03 8.95
CA VAL A 90 0.16 -0.84 9.77
C VAL A 90 -1.10 -1.01 10.59
N GLU A 91 -0.93 -1.11 11.91
CA GLU A 91 -2.05 -1.14 12.84
C GLU A 91 -2.57 0.28 13.07
N GLY A 92 -3.78 0.56 12.60
CA GLY A 92 -4.37 1.88 12.68
C GLY A 92 -5.54 2.05 11.70
N GLU A 93 -5.77 3.29 11.28
CA GLU A 93 -6.86 3.66 10.36
C GLU A 93 -6.35 4.54 9.22
N THR A 94 -7.15 4.68 8.16
CA THR A 94 -6.85 5.64 7.09
C THR A 94 -7.13 7.06 7.58
N LEU A 95 -6.41 8.03 7.02
CA LEU A 95 -6.71 9.46 7.27
C LEU A 95 -8.16 9.80 6.90
N LYS A 96 -8.75 9.11 5.89
CA LYS A 96 -10.16 9.27 5.56
C LYS A 96 -11.07 8.90 6.72
N GLN A 97 -10.85 7.73 7.33
CA GLN A 97 -11.64 7.27 8.48
C GLN A 97 -11.45 8.21 9.68
N TYR A 98 -10.21 8.64 9.91
CA TYR A 98 -9.90 9.61 10.96
C TYR A 98 -10.65 10.94 10.78
N ILE A 99 -10.66 11.51 9.56
CA ILE A 99 -11.41 12.74 9.25
C ILE A 99 -12.90 12.55 9.49
N GLN A 100 -13.46 11.39 9.12
CA GLN A 100 -14.89 11.10 9.31
C GLN A 100 -15.28 10.97 10.78
N SER A 101 -14.40 10.39 11.61
CA SER A 101 -14.66 10.18 13.04
C SER A 101 -14.28 11.39 13.90
N HIS A 102 -13.52 12.35 13.38
CA HIS A 102 -13.05 13.55 14.09
C HIS A 102 -13.44 14.82 13.32
N PRO A 103 -14.68 15.32 13.46
CA PRO A 103 -15.15 16.51 12.72
C PRO A 103 -14.30 17.78 12.96
N ASN A 104 -13.66 17.87 14.12
CA ASN A 104 -12.84 19.01 14.54
C ASN A 104 -11.40 18.53 14.80
N ILE A 105 -10.60 18.42 13.74
CA ILE A 105 -9.18 18.10 13.87
C ILE A 105 -8.41 19.36 14.33
N PRO A 106 -7.65 19.29 15.43
CA PRO A 106 -6.81 20.42 15.86
C PRO A 106 -5.80 20.81 14.76
N ILE A 107 -5.56 22.11 14.60
CA ILE A 107 -4.64 22.65 13.58
C ILE A 107 -3.25 22.01 13.69
N ASP A 108 -2.72 21.89 14.91
CA ASP A 108 -1.40 21.27 15.14
C ASP A 108 -1.35 19.81 14.68
N THR A 109 -2.44 19.07 14.85
CA THR A 109 -2.56 17.69 14.35
C THR A 109 -2.57 17.67 12.83
N ALA A 110 -3.35 18.52 12.18
CA ALA A 110 -3.40 18.62 10.73
C ALA A 110 -2.03 19.02 10.13
N VAL A 111 -1.35 20.00 10.73
CA VAL A 111 0.00 20.42 10.30
C VAL A 111 1.00 19.27 10.44
N ARG A 112 0.99 18.55 11.56
CA ARG A 112 1.88 17.41 11.79
C ARG A 112 1.67 16.28 10.77
N ILE A 113 0.42 15.98 10.43
CA ILE A 113 0.08 15.00 9.39
C ILE A 113 0.63 15.50 8.03
N ALA A 114 0.40 16.76 7.68
CA ALA A 114 0.87 17.33 6.42
C ALA A 114 2.41 17.32 6.30
N ILE A 115 3.13 17.63 7.36
CA ILE A 115 4.60 17.57 7.41
C ILE A 115 5.07 16.12 7.18
N SER A 116 4.46 15.16 7.83
CA SER A 116 4.81 13.73 7.67
C SER A 116 4.60 13.24 6.24
N ILE A 117 3.51 13.66 5.59
CA ILE A 117 3.26 13.37 4.17
C ILE A 117 4.32 14.05 3.30
N GLY A 118 4.66 15.31 3.57
CA GLY A 118 5.71 16.04 2.87
C GLY A 118 7.06 15.32 2.92
N ASN A 119 7.46 14.87 4.11
CA ASN A 119 8.71 14.11 4.30
C ASN A 119 8.72 12.80 3.49
N ALA A 120 7.59 12.08 3.44
CA ALA A 120 7.47 10.87 2.62
C ALA A 120 7.61 11.18 1.13
N LEU A 121 7.00 12.27 0.66
CA LEU A 121 7.09 12.69 -0.75
C LEU A 121 8.48 13.20 -1.11
N GLU A 122 9.17 13.91 -0.21
CA GLU A 122 10.56 14.34 -0.40
C GLU A 122 11.47 13.13 -0.64
N GLU A 123 11.36 12.09 0.19
CA GLU A 123 12.12 10.85 0.02
C GLU A 123 11.82 10.17 -1.32
N ALA A 124 10.53 10.07 -1.68
CA ALA A 124 10.12 9.47 -2.96
C ALA A 124 10.67 10.26 -4.15
N HIS A 125 10.54 11.58 -4.14
CA HIS A 125 11.02 12.45 -5.21
C HIS A 125 12.55 12.42 -5.35
N ALA A 126 13.29 12.35 -4.24
CA ALA A 126 14.75 12.18 -4.26
C ALA A 126 15.17 10.87 -4.94
N ASN A 127 14.31 9.86 -4.92
CA ASN A 127 14.50 8.57 -5.62
C ASN A 127 13.83 8.51 -7.00
N GLY A 128 13.35 9.65 -7.53
CA GLY A 128 12.71 9.73 -8.85
C GLY A 128 11.31 9.12 -8.93
N ILE A 129 10.65 8.91 -7.79
CA ILE A 129 9.33 8.28 -7.69
C ILE A 129 8.28 9.34 -7.39
N ILE A 130 7.24 9.42 -8.23
CA ILE A 130 6.10 10.32 -8.04
C ILE A 130 4.90 9.47 -7.64
N HIS A 131 4.21 9.85 -6.55
CA HIS A 131 3.09 9.09 -6.01
C HIS A 131 1.87 9.04 -6.94
N CYS A 132 1.51 10.15 -7.54
CA CYS A 132 0.39 10.34 -8.49
C CYS A 132 -1.03 10.14 -7.94
N ASP A 133 -1.22 9.71 -6.70
CA ASP A 133 -2.56 9.46 -6.11
C ASP A 133 -2.58 9.78 -4.60
N ILE A 134 -2.05 10.95 -4.20
CA ILE A 134 -2.14 11.39 -2.81
C ILE A 134 -3.58 11.75 -2.48
N LYS A 135 -4.13 11.02 -1.52
CA LYS A 135 -5.50 11.23 -1.00
C LYS A 135 -5.62 10.60 0.40
N PRO A 136 -6.62 11.00 1.21
CA PRO A 136 -6.77 10.49 2.58
C PRO A 136 -6.91 8.97 2.71
N HIS A 137 -7.33 8.28 1.65
CA HIS A 137 -7.39 6.81 1.62
C HIS A 137 -5.99 6.15 1.62
N ASN A 138 -5.00 6.84 1.03
CA ASN A 138 -3.63 6.34 0.88
C ASN A 138 -2.69 6.86 1.96
N ILE A 139 -3.24 7.41 3.04
CA ILE A 139 -2.52 7.85 4.23
C ILE A 139 -3.02 7.03 5.41
N LEU A 140 -2.11 6.36 6.10
CA LEU A 140 -2.41 5.55 7.28
C LEU A 140 -1.93 6.28 8.53
N LEU A 141 -2.77 6.26 9.57
CA LEU A 141 -2.45 6.75 10.90
C LEU A 141 -2.33 5.55 11.83
N THR A 142 -1.15 5.36 12.41
CA THR A 142 -0.93 4.27 13.35
C THR A 142 -1.57 4.58 14.71
N THR A 143 -1.84 3.55 15.51
CA THR A 143 -2.37 3.68 16.86
C THR A 143 -1.49 4.53 17.79
N ASN A 144 -0.18 4.64 17.50
CA ASN A 144 0.77 5.47 18.24
C ASN A 144 1.02 6.86 17.59
N GLY A 145 0.16 7.27 16.65
CA GLY A 145 0.16 8.61 16.06
C GLY A 145 1.18 8.85 14.94
N LYS A 146 1.81 7.82 14.40
CA LYS A 146 2.67 7.94 13.20
C LYS A 146 1.81 8.02 11.94
N VAL A 147 2.34 8.71 10.94
CA VAL A 147 1.72 8.86 9.62
C VAL A 147 2.53 8.07 8.59
N LYS A 148 1.87 7.27 7.78
CA LYS A 148 2.52 6.49 6.71
C LYS A 148 1.75 6.64 5.39
N VAL A 149 2.48 6.96 4.33
CA VAL A 149 1.96 7.01 2.96
C VAL A 149 2.08 5.62 2.35
N THR A 150 1.01 5.16 1.71
CA THR A 150 0.95 3.86 1.01
C THR A 150 0.54 4.03 -0.45
N ASP A 151 0.64 2.98 -1.24
CA ASP A 151 0.22 2.92 -2.65
C ASP A 151 0.96 3.90 -3.58
N PHE A 152 2.28 4.00 -3.44
CA PHE A 152 3.14 4.73 -4.36
C PHE A 152 3.10 4.13 -5.77
N GLY A 153 2.76 4.96 -6.77
CA GLY A 153 2.94 4.62 -8.18
C GLY A 153 1.93 3.65 -8.78
N ILE A 154 1.13 2.95 -7.98
CA ILE A 154 0.17 1.94 -8.48
C ILE A 154 -0.93 2.57 -9.36
N ALA A 155 -1.28 3.83 -9.12
CA ALA A 155 -2.28 4.56 -9.90
C ALA A 155 -1.83 4.89 -11.34
N ARG A 156 -0.53 4.96 -11.62
CA ARG A 156 0.00 5.25 -12.97
C ARG A 156 -0.23 4.10 -13.95
N ALA A 157 -0.43 2.87 -13.45
CA ALA A 157 -0.78 1.71 -14.26
C ALA A 157 -2.13 1.87 -14.98
N ILE A 158 -3.05 2.64 -14.38
CA ILE A 158 -4.42 2.80 -14.89
C ILE A 158 -4.52 3.92 -15.94
N ASN A 159 -3.68 4.96 -15.89
CA ASN A 159 -3.85 6.21 -16.65
C ASN A 159 -2.89 6.43 -17.81
N SER A 160 -1.97 5.52 -18.12
CA SER A 160 -1.01 5.71 -19.22
C SER A 160 -1.62 5.52 -20.63
N SER A 161 -2.93 5.30 -20.74
CA SER A 161 -3.66 5.32 -22.02
C SER A 161 -4.12 6.72 -22.42
N THR A 162 -3.84 7.76 -21.62
CA THR A 162 -4.28 9.14 -21.92
C THR A 162 -3.20 10.14 -21.54
N VAL A 163 -2.14 10.20 -22.31
CA VAL A 163 -1.35 11.43 -22.45
C VAL A 163 -1.04 11.59 -23.93
N ILE A 164 -1.83 12.43 -24.54
CA ILE A 164 -1.47 13.14 -25.77
C ILE A 164 -0.72 14.39 -25.35
#